data_ca472bcbe2416c16b4dbaf4dbf8e707a
#
_entry.id   ca472bcbe2416c16b4dbaf4dbf8e707a
#
_cell.length_a   1.000
_cell.length_b   1.000
_cell.length_c   1.000
_cell.angle_alpha   90.00
_cell.angle_beta   90.00
_cell.angle_gamma   90.00
#
_symmetry.space_group_name_H-M   'P 1'
#
loop_
_entity.id
_entity.type
_entity.pdbx_description
1 polymer ?
#
loop_
_entity_poly.entity_id
_entity_poly.type
_entity_poly.pdbx_seq_one_letter_code
_entity_poly.pdbx_strand_id
1 'polypeptide(L)'
;MRFVNTCAQKQAFGLVLLSPFTIFAPDFRGKFMKNKLLYTFLFTLLVVAGLFAMHFLPSVSFRGEPLRRVDLLSDIRIKKEIAEPMDSDTLVLPPPVKPAFVDTCKSGMVCIEEYADSAGRGMEYFYEALGKVSSLDRPVRIAYFGDSFIEADILTGDLREMLQKRFGGCGVGYVPITTKIAGFRPTVHHSFGGWSSHSITDSTYFDRFRQDISNHYFIPSSGAYVSLKGEKRFLSHIDTCEVSTCYFLTSDSLRLAASVNGGEAQPFSVGGKEELQSVSVNGRIGSVRWKVEQLDSTALFYAVTMDPRQGVVVDNFSTRGSSGQQLGNIPMSILRQYNRLRTYDLIVLQYGLNVASDEVMNYTYYKDAMKPIVERLKTAFPEASVLIVGVGDRENKDENGELRTMPGVKRLIRYQQALAAETGVAFWNMFEAMGGEGSMVEMVNHKPQMANYDYTHINFRGGKHIAGLLFETLMYGKEQYEKRKAYEME
;
A
#
# COMPACT_ATOMS: atom_id res chain seq x y z
N MET A 1 23.36 -49.25 -16.72
CA MET A 1 24.56 -48.78 -17.41
C MET A 1 24.87 -47.42 -16.85
N ARG A 2 25.71 -47.23 -15.82
CA ARG A 2 27.18 -47.08 -15.80
C ARG A 2 27.67 -46.10 -16.88
N PHE A 3 28.14 -44.94 -16.48
CA PHE A 3 29.52 -44.46 -16.28
C PHE A 3 29.43 -42.95 -15.94
N VAL A 4 29.86 -42.46 -14.81
CA VAL A 4 31.19 -42.25 -14.20
C VAL A 4 31.97 -41.08 -14.77
N ASN A 5 32.17 -40.08 -13.88
CA ASN A 5 33.35 -39.26 -13.56
C ASN A 5 34.21 -38.60 -14.66
N THR A 6 34.53 -37.33 -14.43
CA THR A 6 35.86 -36.78 -14.04
C THR A 6 35.79 -35.26 -14.07
N CYS A 7 36.04 -34.55 -13.02
CA CYS A 7 37.27 -34.14 -12.31
C CYS A 7 38.13 -33.09 -13.05
N ALA A 8 38.21 -31.89 -12.43
CA ALA A 8 39.34 -31.03 -12.18
C ALA A 8 39.94 -30.18 -13.31
N GLN A 9 40.02 -28.87 -13.18
CA GLN A 9 41.22 -28.14 -12.73
C GLN A 9 41.06 -26.63 -12.80
N LYS A 10 41.31 -26.01 -11.70
CA LYS A 10 42.02 -24.77 -11.37
C LYS A 10 42.62 -23.95 -12.52
N GLN A 11 42.33 -22.65 -12.50
CA GLN A 11 43.43 -21.65 -12.58
C GLN A 11 43.05 -20.34 -11.90
N ALA A 12 43.87 -19.95 -10.92
CA ALA A 12 43.84 -18.70 -10.20
C ALA A 12 44.58 -17.64 -11.03
N PHE A 13 44.05 -16.42 -11.07
CA PHE A 13 44.85 -15.26 -11.41
C PHE A 13 44.81 -14.29 -10.23
N GLY A 14 45.95 -14.19 -9.57
CA GLY A 14 46.22 -13.20 -8.55
C GLY A 14 46.49 -11.83 -9.17
N LEU A 15 45.97 -10.81 -8.55
CA LEU A 15 46.41 -9.44 -8.71
C LEU A 15 47.02 -8.96 -7.40
N VAL A 16 48.33 -8.79 -7.41
CA VAL A 16 49.15 -8.19 -6.36
C VAL A 16 48.96 -6.67 -6.45
N LEU A 17 48.50 -6.07 -5.36
CA LEU A 17 48.69 -4.64 -5.12
C LEU A 17 49.57 -4.44 -3.90
N LEU A 18 50.73 -3.93 -4.20
CA LEU A 18 51.79 -3.54 -3.28
C LEU A 18 51.34 -2.41 -2.36
N SER A 19 51.52 -2.61 -1.07
CA SER A 19 51.57 -1.56 -0.07
C SER A 19 53.01 -1.09 0.13
N PRO A 20 53.25 0.18 0.36
CA PRO A 20 54.43 0.60 1.09
C PRO A 20 54.03 1.48 2.27
N PHE A 21 54.16 0.94 3.47
CA PHE A 21 54.55 1.74 4.65
C PHE A 21 54.99 0.80 5.76
N THR A 22 56.29 0.49 5.69
CA THR A 22 57.01 -0.07 6.84
C THR A 22 57.62 1.12 7.57
N ILE A 23 57.13 1.41 8.75
CA ILE A 23 57.83 2.27 9.70
C ILE A 23 58.09 1.46 10.96
N PHE A 24 59.36 1.34 11.28
CA PHE A 24 60.02 0.78 12.42
C PHE A 24 59.26 0.81 13.74
N ALA A 25 59.08 -0.33 14.35
CA ALA A 25 58.80 -0.45 15.78
C ALA A 25 60.05 -1.02 16.44
N PRO A 26 60.63 -0.37 17.47
CA PRO A 26 61.65 -0.97 18.29
C PRO A 26 61.05 -2.00 19.23
N ASP A 27 61.73 -3.11 19.31
CA ASP A 27 61.49 -4.27 20.14
C ASP A 27 61.63 -3.90 21.63
N PHE A 28 60.54 -3.78 22.39
CA PHE A 28 60.52 -3.68 23.82
C PHE A 28 59.89 -4.94 24.39
N ARG A 29 60.64 -6.01 24.50
CA ARG A 29 60.35 -7.14 25.36
C ARG A 29 60.61 -6.75 26.81
N GLY A 30 59.61 -6.15 27.46
CA GLY A 30 59.59 -5.92 28.91
C GLY A 30 58.28 -6.52 29.47
N LYS A 31 58.42 -7.45 30.39
CA LYS A 31 57.34 -8.04 31.19
C LYS A 31 56.46 -6.94 31.83
N PHE A 32 55.25 -6.67 31.28
CA PHE A 32 54.24 -5.93 32.01
C PHE A 32 52.85 -6.52 31.78
N MET A 33 52.35 -7.07 32.79
CA MET A 33 50.99 -7.35 33.28
C MET A 33 49.87 -7.62 32.29
N LYS A 34 49.32 -8.82 32.44
CA LYS A 34 48.04 -9.34 31.91
C LYS A 34 46.82 -8.62 32.52
N ASN A 35 46.68 -7.33 32.39
CA ASN A 35 45.46 -6.68 32.84
C ASN A 35 44.86 -5.79 31.76
N LYS A 36 44.11 -6.44 30.84
CA LYS A 36 43.40 -5.76 29.76
C LYS A 36 42.47 -4.65 30.25
N LEU A 37 41.98 -4.77 31.47
CA LEU A 37 41.10 -3.80 32.11
C LEU A 37 41.84 -2.49 32.43
N LEU A 38 43.09 -2.58 32.90
CA LEU A 38 43.94 -1.41 33.20
C LEU A 38 44.30 -0.64 31.90
N TYR A 39 44.61 -1.35 30.84
CA TYR A 39 44.89 -0.72 29.54
C TYR A 39 43.64 -0.03 28.94
N THR A 40 42.46 -0.66 29.03
CA THR A 40 41.22 -0.04 28.61
C THR A 40 40.91 1.20 29.43
N PHE A 41 41.08 1.12 30.77
CA PHE A 41 40.87 2.25 31.65
C PHE A 41 41.84 3.41 31.36
N LEU A 42 43.13 3.14 31.22
CA LEU A 42 44.12 4.16 30.84
C LEU A 42 43.87 4.78 29.48
N PHE A 43 43.46 3.99 28.50
CA PHE A 43 43.13 4.48 27.19
C PHE A 43 41.89 5.38 27.24
N THR A 44 40.82 4.97 27.94
CA THR A 44 39.62 5.79 28.13
C THR A 44 39.95 7.09 28.86
N LEU A 45 40.77 7.04 29.89
CA LEU A 45 41.22 8.24 30.62
C LEU A 45 42.01 9.19 29.73
N LEU A 46 42.86 8.65 28.85
CA LEU A 46 43.66 9.44 27.90
C LEU A 46 42.77 10.10 26.85
N VAL A 47 41.74 9.39 26.37
CA VAL A 47 40.74 9.96 25.43
C VAL A 47 39.94 11.07 26.09
N VAL A 48 39.48 10.86 27.34
CA VAL A 48 38.75 11.88 28.11
C VAL A 48 39.62 13.11 28.39
N ALA A 49 40.88 12.90 28.79
CA ALA A 49 41.84 13.99 29.01
C ALA A 49 42.14 14.75 27.70
N GLY A 50 42.25 14.05 26.58
CA GLY A 50 42.41 14.65 25.25
C GLY A 50 41.22 15.50 24.84
N LEU A 51 39.98 15.02 25.02
CA LEU A 51 38.78 15.77 24.77
C LEU A 51 38.66 17.00 25.67
N PHE A 52 39.04 16.87 26.94
CA PHE A 52 39.08 17.99 27.88
C PHE A 52 40.14 19.03 27.50
N ALA A 53 41.33 18.59 27.06
CA ALA A 53 42.39 19.49 26.57
C ALA A 53 41.96 20.26 25.32
N MET A 54 41.13 19.67 24.44
CA MET A 54 40.58 20.35 23.26
C MET A 54 39.66 21.52 23.63
N HIS A 55 39.09 21.56 24.83
CA HIS A 55 38.29 22.68 25.34
C HIS A 55 39.11 23.97 25.51
N PHE A 56 40.41 23.86 25.80
CA PHE A 56 41.30 25.01 26.03
C PHE A 56 42.07 25.46 24.78
N LEU A 57 41.91 24.79 23.63
CA LEU A 57 42.55 25.20 22.39
C LEU A 57 41.94 26.51 21.85
N PRO A 58 42.79 27.47 21.38
CA PRO A 58 42.28 28.66 20.72
C PRO A 58 41.50 28.29 19.45
N SER A 59 40.58 29.16 19.04
CA SER A 59 39.79 28.98 17.80
C SER A 59 40.72 28.86 16.60
N VAL A 60 40.70 27.71 15.94
CA VAL A 60 41.44 27.44 14.71
C VAL A 60 40.54 27.64 13.53
N SER A 61 40.94 28.43 12.54
CA SER A 61 40.23 28.55 11.27
C SER A 61 40.98 27.72 10.19
N PHE A 62 40.24 26.97 9.38
CA PHE A 62 40.73 26.27 8.24
C PHE A 62 40.10 26.85 6.97
N ARG A 63 40.92 27.37 6.06
CA ARG A 63 40.47 28.06 4.82
C ARG A 63 39.48 29.22 5.04
N GLY A 64 39.64 29.98 6.16
CA GLY A 64 38.79 31.14 6.44
C GLY A 64 37.50 30.87 7.16
N GLU A 65 37.14 29.59 7.37
CA GLU A 65 35.98 29.18 8.16
C GLU A 65 36.40 28.80 9.58
N PRO A 66 35.78 29.34 10.65
CA PRO A 66 36.09 28.94 12.01
C PRO A 66 35.54 27.54 12.28
N LEU A 67 36.41 26.64 12.75
CA LEU A 67 35.99 25.31 13.19
C LEU A 67 35.06 25.43 14.42
N ARG A 68 33.93 24.71 14.36
CA ARG A 68 32.88 24.75 15.38
C ARG A 68 33.43 24.32 16.74
N ARG A 69 33.39 25.20 17.73
CA ARG A 69 33.75 24.89 19.11
C ARG A 69 32.69 23.99 19.75
N VAL A 70 33.08 22.83 20.22
CA VAL A 70 32.20 21.95 21.01
C VAL A 70 32.45 22.29 22.50
N ASP A 71 31.46 22.93 23.14
CA ASP A 71 31.52 23.16 24.61
C ASP A 71 30.98 21.92 25.33
N LEU A 72 31.91 21.07 25.77
CA LEU A 72 31.60 19.81 26.47
C LEU A 72 30.96 20.01 27.85
N LEU A 73 30.96 21.23 28.38
CA LEU A 73 30.42 21.57 29.70
C LEU A 73 29.13 22.39 29.64
N SER A 74 28.56 22.62 28.44
CA SER A 74 27.34 23.42 28.26
C SER A 74 26.15 22.89 29.05
N ASP A 75 26.06 21.56 29.18
CA ASP A 75 24.93 20.89 29.84
C ASP A 75 25.06 20.83 31.36
N ILE A 76 26.27 21.13 31.92
CA ILE A 76 26.55 21.11 33.37
C ILE A 76 26.57 22.53 33.95
N ARG A 77 26.68 23.56 33.12
CA ARG A 77 26.64 24.95 33.60
C ARG A 77 25.22 25.34 33.96
N ILE A 78 24.99 25.60 35.24
CA ILE A 78 23.76 26.25 35.70
C ILE A 78 23.70 27.65 35.01
N LYS A 79 22.79 27.83 34.10
CA LYS A 79 22.50 29.16 33.51
C LYS A 79 22.00 30.03 34.65
N LYS A 80 22.87 30.92 35.17
CA LYS A 80 22.42 32.05 35.98
C LYS A 80 21.64 32.98 35.08
N GLU A 81 20.31 32.93 35.16
CA GLU A 81 19.48 33.98 34.60
C GLU A 81 19.88 35.29 35.28
N ILE A 82 20.53 36.18 34.53
CA ILE A 82 20.69 37.57 34.88
C ILE A 82 19.29 38.18 34.70
N ALA A 83 18.60 38.44 35.83
CA ALA A 83 17.36 39.21 35.81
C ALA A 83 17.70 40.62 35.31
N GLU A 84 17.29 40.94 34.09
CA GLU A 84 17.26 42.31 33.65
C GLU A 84 16.21 43.10 34.46
N PRO A 85 16.44 44.39 34.77
CA PRO A 85 15.49 45.18 35.56
C PRO A 85 14.16 45.27 34.80
N MET A 86 13.09 44.86 35.48
CA MET A 86 11.71 44.92 35.01
C MET A 86 11.32 46.36 34.78
N ASP A 87 11.31 46.83 33.53
CA ASP A 87 10.53 48.00 33.15
C ASP A 87 9.05 47.64 33.22
N SER A 88 8.31 48.39 34.03
CA SER A 88 6.89 48.23 34.26
C SER A 88 6.07 48.76 33.06
N ASP A 89 6.07 48.02 31.96
CA ASP A 89 5.09 48.27 30.89
C ASP A 89 4.44 46.96 30.47
N THR A 90 3.18 46.87 30.86
CA THR A 90 2.13 45.96 30.33
C THR A 90 2.60 44.59 29.87
N LEU A 91 2.52 43.60 30.76
CA LEU A 91 2.49 42.20 30.40
C LEU A 91 1.35 41.93 29.41
N VAL A 92 1.62 42.06 28.11
CA VAL A 92 0.77 41.46 27.08
C VAL A 92 1.02 39.97 27.18
N LEU A 93 0.18 39.28 27.95
CA LEU A 93 0.16 37.81 27.94
C LEU A 93 -0.04 37.39 26.48
N PRO A 94 0.80 36.47 25.94
CA PRO A 94 0.50 35.93 24.63
C PRO A 94 -0.92 35.39 24.65
N PRO A 95 -1.69 35.55 23.56
CA PRO A 95 -3.05 35.03 23.52
C PRO A 95 -3.01 33.54 23.87
N PRO A 96 -3.99 33.05 24.66
CA PRO A 96 -4.02 31.64 25.04
C PRO A 96 -3.97 30.78 23.77
N VAL A 97 -2.93 29.94 23.68
CA VAL A 97 -2.80 29.02 22.54
C VAL A 97 -3.95 28.01 22.66
N LYS A 98 -4.80 27.97 21.62
CA LYS A 98 -5.89 27.02 21.51
C LYS A 98 -5.31 25.61 21.62
N PRO A 99 -5.82 24.72 22.50
CA PRO A 99 -5.34 23.35 22.60
C PRO A 99 -5.44 22.63 21.25
N ALA A 100 -4.50 21.76 20.93
CA ALA A 100 -4.61 20.92 19.73
C ALA A 100 -5.81 19.97 19.86
N PHE A 101 -6.56 19.79 18.78
CA PHE A 101 -7.62 18.79 18.73
C PHE A 101 -7.01 17.39 18.85
N VAL A 102 -7.58 16.56 19.71
CA VAL A 102 -7.14 15.17 19.89
C VAL A 102 -8.24 14.27 19.35
N ASP A 103 -7.90 13.51 18.31
CA ASP A 103 -8.80 12.46 17.79
C ASP A 103 -9.02 11.39 18.87
N THR A 104 -10.27 11.01 19.05
CA THR A 104 -10.65 9.95 20.00
C THR A 104 -10.95 8.66 19.29
N CYS A 105 -10.82 7.52 19.97
CA CYS A 105 -11.30 6.24 19.47
C CYS A 105 -12.51 5.80 20.27
N LYS A 106 -13.55 5.28 19.58
CA LYS A 106 -14.74 4.77 20.21
C LYS A 106 -14.44 3.46 20.95
N SER A 107 -14.92 3.33 22.18
CA SER A 107 -14.76 2.08 22.94
C SER A 107 -15.29 0.87 22.17
N GLY A 108 -14.50 -0.19 22.09
CA GLY A 108 -14.82 -1.42 21.36
C GLY A 108 -14.63 -1.36 19.84
N MET A 109 -14.10 -0.24 19.31
CA MET A 109 -13.75 -0.10 17.89
C MET A 109 -12.22 -0.13 17.75
N VAL A 110 -11.73 -0.77 16.71
CA VAL A 110 -10.31 -0.66 16.29
C VAL A 110 -10.22 0.50 15.30
N CYS A 111 -9.71 1.62 15.76
CA CYS A 111 -9.60 2.83 14.95
C CYS A 111 -8.41 2.79 14.00
N ILE A 112 -8.44 3.64 12.98
CA ILE A 112 -7.29 3.85 12.08
C ILE A 112 -6.22 4.62 12.87
N GLU A 113 -5.00 4.13 12.82
CA GLU A 113 -3.81 4.79 13.34
C GLU A 113 -3.22 5.69 12.25
N GLU A 114 -3.10 6.98 12.53
CA GLU A 114 -2.55 7.97 11.61
C GLU A 114 -1.08 8.23 11.93
N TYR A 115 -0.22 8.06 10.95
CA TYR A 115 1.22 8.31 11.06
C TYR A 115 1.73 9.45 10.18
N ALA A 116 0.81 10.19 9.52
CA ALA A 116 1.19 11.38 8.79
C ALA A 116 1.77 12.42 9.76
N ASP A 117 2.90 13.04 9.38
CA ASP A 117 3.45 14.17 10.09
C ASP A 117 2.60 15.44 9.83
N SER A 118 2.97 16.56 10.46
CA SER A 118 2.26 17.84 10.29
C SER A 118 2.27 18.37 8.85
N ALA A 119 3.12 17.86 7.97
CA ALA A 119 3.18 18.21 6.55
C ALA A 119 2.38 17.22 5.69
N GLY A 120 2.11 16.00 6.19
CA GLY A 120 1.33 14.97 5.51
C GLY A 120 -0.15 15.06 5.89
N ARG A 121 -1.03 14.69 4.95
CA ARG A 121 -2.48 14.78 5.14
C ARG A 121 -3.14 13.47 5.56
N GLY A 122 -2.39 12.35 5.60
CA GLY A 122 -2.91 11.05 6.02
C GLY A 122 -4.22 10.68 5.32
N MET A 123 -5.27 10.36 6.09
CA MET A 123 -6.61 10.05 5.58
C MET A 123 -7.45 11.29 5.18
N GLU A 124 -6.93 12.50 5.35
CA GLU A 124 -7.69 13.73 5.07
C GLU A 124 -8.11 13.86 3.61
N TYR A 125 -7.27 13.48 2.63
CA TYR A 125 -7.63 13.52 1.22
C TYR A 125 -8.91 12.72 0.95
N PHE A 126 -8.98 11.52 1.49
CA PHE A 126 -10.15 10.65 1.32
C PHE A 126 -11.39 11.21 2.03
N TYR A 127 -11.24 11.68 3.27
CA TYR A 127 -12.37 12.23 4.01
C TYR A 127 -12.90 13.52 3.40
N GLU A 128 -12.01 14.37 2.89
CA GLU A 128 -12.37 15.58 2.15
C GLU A 128 -13.12 15.25 0.86
N ALA A 129 -12.63 14.27 0.07
CA ALA A 129 -13.31 13.81 -1.13
C ALA A 129 -14.71 13.25 -0.83
N LEU A 130 -14.86 12.44 0.24
CA LEU A 130 -16.18 11.97 0.70
C LEU A 130 -17.10 13.12 1.14
N GLY A 131 -16.56 14.15 1.78
CA GLY A 131 -17.33 15.34 2.16
C GLY A 131 -17.83 16.14 0.95
N LYS A 132 -17.12 16.09 -0.15
CA LYS A 132 -17.41 16.80 -1.41
C LYS A 132 -18.05 15.91 -2.49
N VAL A 133 -18.43 14.68 -2.18
CA VAL A 133 -18.86 13.67 -3.18
C VAL A 133 -19.98 14.15 -4.09
N SER A 134 -20.92 14.97 -3.60
CA SER A 134 -22.03 15.52 -4.37
C SER A 134 -21.65 16.70 -5.27
N SER A 135 -20.50 17.32 -5.06
CA SER A 135 -20.02 18.48 -5.83
C SER A 135 -18.86 18.12 -6.76
N LEU A 136 -18.29 16.93 -6.65
CA LEU A 136 -17.29 16.45 -7.59
C LEU A 136 -17.96 16.09 -8.94
N ASP A 137 -17.27 16.36 -10.04
CA ASP A 137 -17.65 15.97 -11.41
C ASP A 137 -17.24 14.53 -11.74
N ARG A 138 -16.72 13.78 -10.76
CA ARG A 138 -16.29 12.39 -10.84
C ARG A 138 -16.65 11.63 -9.56
N PRO A 139 -16.71 10.31 -9.59
CA PRO A 139 -16.84 9.52 -8.36
C PRO A 139 -15.57 9.61 -7.50
N VAL A 140 -15.76 9.46 -6.18
CA VAL A 140 -14.70 9.13 -5.23
C VAL A 140 -14.30 7.67 -5.45
N ARG A 141 -13.02 7.41 -5.69
CA ARG A 141 -12.50 6.09 -6.03
C ARG A 141 -11.55 5.54 -4.99
N ILE A 142 -11.76 4.27 -4.67
CA ILE A 142 -10.89 3.50 -3.79
C ILE A 142 -10.19 2.43 -4.62
N ALA A 143 -8.86 2.45 -4.67
CA ALA A 143 -8.05 1.37 -5.20
C ALA A 143 -7.75 0.37 -4.06
N TYR A 144 -8.38 -0.79 -4.07
CA TYR A 144 -8.17 -1.80 -3.05
C TYR A 144 -7.27 -2.91 -3.59
N PHE A 145 -6.00 -2.90 -3.20
CA PHE A 145 -5.01 -3.91 -3.52
C PHE A 145 -4.94 -4.98 -2.45
N GLY A 146 -4.89 -6.24 -2.84
CA GLY A 146 -4.77 -7.34 -1.91
C GLY A 146 -4.53 -8.70 -2.55
N ASP A 147 -4.57 -9.71 -1.72
CA ASP A 147 -4.38 -11.11 -2.12
C ASP A 147 -5.73 -11.87 -2.25
N SER A 148 -5.73 -13.17 -1.98
CA SER A 148 -6.95 -14.00 -2.03
C SER A 148 -8.03 -13.58 -1.03
N PHE A 149 -7.71 -12.80 -0.02
CA PHE A 149 -8.66 -12.35 1.01
C PHE A 149 -9.71 -11.37 0.48
N ILE A 150 -9.41 -10.70 -0.64
CA ILE A 150 -10.36 -9.81 -1.31
C ILE A 150 -10.80 -10.32 -2.68
N GLU A 151 -10.29 -11.49 -3.12
CA GLU A 151 -10.59 -12.05 -4.44
C GLU A 151 -12.10 -12.17 -4.66
N ALA A 152 -12.54 -12.01 -5.91
CA ALA A 152 -13.96 -12.12 -6.31
C ALA A 152 -14.91 -11.19 -5.56
N ASP A 153 -14.44 -10.06 -5.04
CA ASP A 153 -15.23 -9.13 -4.23
C ASP A 153 -15.71 -9.71 -2.88
N ILE A 154 -15.06 -10.75 -2.33
CA ILE A 154 -15.45 -11.36 -1.06
C ILE A 154 -15.62 -10.31 0.05
N LEU A 155 -14.73 -9.30 0.13
CA LEU A 155 -14.79 -8.21 1.09
C LEU A 155 -15.20 -6.89 0.40
N THR A 156 -14.56 -6.58 -0.72
CA THR A 156 -14.72 -5.30 -1.41
C THR A 156 -16.12 -5.08 -1.98
N GLY A 157 -16.87 -6.16 -2.24
CA GLY A 157 -18.27 -6.07 -2.69
C GLY A 157 -19.17 -5.42 -1.65
N ASP A 158 -19.15 -5.92 -0.43
CA ASP A 158 -19.97 -5.38 0.66
C ASP A 158 -19.47 -4.00 1.12
N LEU A 159 -18.15 -3.75 1.14
CA LEU A 159 -17.60 -2.42 1.42
C LEU A 159 -18.09 -1.38 0.39
N ARG A 160 -18.05 -1.72 -0.90
CA ARG A 160 -18.58 -0.90 -2.00
C ARG A 160 -20.06 -0.62 -1.81
N GLU A 161 -20.87 -1.64 -1.51
CA GLU A 161 -22.31 -1.50 -1.27
C GLU A 161 -22.62 -0.55 -0.11
N MET A 162 -21.91 -0.65 1.02
CA MET A 162 -22.11 0.23 2.17
C MET A 162 -21.76 1.68 1.84
N LEU A 163 -20.66 1.90 1.12
CA LEU A 163 -20.23 3.22 0.68
C LEU A 163 -21.20 3.81 -0.35
N GLN A 164 -21.63 3.03 -1.34
CA GLN A 164 -22.62 3.46 -2.35
C GLN A 164 -23.96 3.77 -1.72
N LYS A 165 -24.41 2.99 -0.74
CA LYS A 165 -25.63 3.27 0.02
C LYS A 165 -25.54 4.58 0.81
N ARG A 166 -24.36 4.92 1.33
CA ARG A 166 -24.15 6.12 2.17
C ARG A 166 -23.93 7.39 1.36
N PHE A 167 -23.17 7.29 0.25
CA PHE A 167 -22.67 8.44 -0.50
C PHE A 167 -23.17 8.50 -1.95
N GLY A 168 -24.03 7.56 -2.34
CA GLY A 168 -24.42 7.39 -3.73
C GLY A 168 -23.35 6.62 -4.54
N GLY A 169 -23.70 6.30 -5.76
CA GLY A 169 -22.88 5.54 -6.68
C GLY A 169 -23.56 4.24 -7.11
N CYS A 170 -22.97 3.59 -8.12
CA CYS A 170 -23.45 2.33 -8.68
C CYS A 170 -22.34 1.61 -9.45
N GLY A 171 -22.60 0.37 -9.84
CA GLY A 171 -21.67 -0.45 -10.61
C GLY A 171 -20.53 -1.04 -9.77
N VAL A 172 -19.72 -1.85 -10.42
CA VAL A 172 -18.68 -2.66 -9.78
C VAL A 172 -17.27 -2.09 -9.94
N GLY A 173 -17.14 -0.96 -10.64
CA GLY A 173 -15.85 -0.34 -10.91
C GLY A 173 -15.03 -1.10 -11.94
N TYR A 174 -13.75 -1.24 -11.69
CA TYR A 174 -12.75 -1.86 -12.55
C TYR A 174 -12.93 -3.39 -12.67
N VAL A 175 -12.96 -3.88 -13.90
CA VAL A 175 -13.00 -5.31 -14.23
C VAL A 175 -11.93 -5.59 -15.28
N PRO A 176 -10.94 -6.46 -15.03
CA PRO A 176 -9.94 -6.81 -16.04
C PRO A 176 -10.61 -7.44 -17.27
N ILE A 177 -9.98 -7.34 -18.45
CA ILE A 177 -10.54 -7.88 -19.70
C ILE A 177 -10.90 -9.36 -19.59
N THR A 178 -10.03 -10.17 -18.96
CA THR A 178 -10.32 -11.57 -18.65
C THR A 178 -9.96 -11.89 -17.21
N THR A 179 -10.54 -12.94 -16.66
CA THR A 179 -10.19 -13.45 -15.35
C THR A 179 -10.51 -14.93 -15.20
N LYS A 180 -9.69 -15.67 -14.47
CA LYS A 180 -9.92 -17.09 -14.15
C LYS A 180 -11.11 -17.29 -13.20
N ILE A 181 -11.56 -16.23 -12.51
CA ILE A 181 -12.61 -16.27 -11.48
C ILE A 181 -13.96 -15.69 -11.95
N ALA A 182 -14.15 -15.46 -13.25
CA ALA A 182 -15.38 -14.86 -13.77
C ALA A 182 -16.66 -15.58 -13.29
N GLY A 183 -16.64 -16.91 -13.24
CA GLY A 183 -17.77 -17.72 -12.75
C GLY A 183 -17.94 -17.75 -11.23
N PHE A 184 -16.95 -17.27 -10.46
CA PHE A 184 -16.96 -17.25 -9.00
C PHE A 184 -17.29 -15.87 -8.41
N ARG A 185 -17.06 -14.78 -9.17
CA ARG A 185 -17.35 -13.40 -8.76
C ARG A 185 -18.85 -13.12 -8.88
N PRO A 186 -19.61 -12.95 -7.77
CA PRO A 186 -21.07 -12.81 -7.85
C PRO A 186 -21.56 -11.40 -8.16
N THR A 187 -20.66 -10.42 -8.18
CA THR A 187 -21.01 -8.99 -8.30
C THR A 187 -21.24 -8.54 -9.74
N VAL A 188 -20.77 -9.31 -10.73
CA VAL A 188 -20.90 -8.98 -12.15
C VAL A 188 -20.87 -10.26 -12.98
N HIS A 189 -21.77 -10.35 -13.97
CA HIS A 189 -21.65 -11.36 -15.02
C HIS A 189 -20.60 -10.92 -16.03
N HIS A 190 -19.53 -11.69 -16.16
CA HIS A 190 -18.37 -11.39 -16.98
C HIS A 190 -18.16 -12.48 -18.02
N SER A 191 -18.19 -12.13 -19.31
CA SER A 191 -17.87 -13.01 -20.41
C SER A 191 -16.92 -12.34 -21.40
N PHE A 192 -16.04 -13.11 -21.99
CA PHE A 192 -14.99 -12.62 -22.89
C PHE A 192 -14.54 -13.71 -23.84
N GLY A 193 -13.89 -13.31 -24.93
CA GLY A 193 -13.31 -14.22 -25.92
C GLY A 193 -12.33 -13.52 -26.84
N GLY A 194 -11.38 -14.28 -27.38
CA GLY A 194 -10.38 -13.78 -28.32
C GLY A 194 -9.20 -13.02 -27.69
N TRP A 195 -8.84 -13.33 -26.46
CA TRP A 195 -7.75 -12.66 -25.73
C TRP A 195 -6.63 -13.61 -25.36
N SER A 196 -5.37 -13.16 -25.50
CA SER A 196 -4.23 -13.72 -24.82
C SER A 196 -4.00 -12.98 -23.50
N SER A 197 -4.13 -13.70 -22.40
CA SER A 197 -4.06 -13.13 -21.04
C SER A 197 -2.65 -13.28 -20.47
N HIS A 198 -2.12 -12.20 -19.94
CA HIS A 198 -0.80 -12.17 -19.29
C HIS A 198 -0.95 -11.57 -17.89
N SER A 199 -0.49 -12.31 -16.90
CA SER A 199 -0.53 -11.93 -15.50
C SER A 199 0.85 -12.10 -14.88
N ILE A 200 1.18 -11.29 -13.88
CA ILE A 200 2.42 -11.40 -13.13
C ILE A 200 2.56 -12.77 -12.42
N THR A 201 1.46 -13.47 -12.24
CA THR A 201 1.45 -14.84 -11.67
C THR A 201 1.74 -15.93 -12.72
N ASP A 202 1.74 -15.59 -14.02
CA ASP A 202 2.02 -16.49 -15.12
C ASP A 202 3.53 -16.44 -15.42
N SER A 203 4.29 -17.34 -14.91
CA SER A 203 5.71 -17.26 -14.58
C SER A 203 6.74 -17.05 -15.71
N THR A 204 6.47 -17.32 -17.00
CA THR A 204 7.57 -17.44 -17.98
C THR A 204 7.59 -16.40 -19.10
N TYR A 205 6.50 -15.71 -19.36
CA TYR A 205 6.35 -14.79 -20.52
C TYR A 205 5.67 -13.47 -20.18
N PHE A 206 5.72 -13.06 -18.90
CA PHE A 206 5.13 -11.81 -18.47
C PHE A 206 6.11 -10.64 -18.69
N ASP A 207 5.73 -9.72 -19.56
CA ASP A 207 6.47 -8.47 -19.75
C ASP A 207 5.98 -7.41 -18.76
N ARG A 208 6.78 -7.16 -17.73
CA ARG A 208 6.47 -6.17 -16.69
C ARG A 208 6.32 -4.74 -17.21
N PHE A 209 6.81 -4.42 -18.38
CA PHE A 209 6.70 -3.07 -18.96
C PHE A 209 5.37 -2.86 -19.70
N ARG A 210 4.65 -3.93 -20.01
CA ARG A 210 3.34 -3.92 -20.65
C ARG A 210 2.16 -3.96 -19.70
N GLN A 211 2.42 -4.23 -18.41
CA GLN A 211 1.37 -4.36 -17.40
C GLN A 211 0.74 -3.02 -17.03
N ASP A 212 -0.48 -3.10 -16.55
CA ASP A 212 -1.20 -1.99 -15.95
C ASP A 212 -1.16 -1.99 -14.41
N ILE A 213 -1.99 -1.17 -13.80
CA ILE A 213 -2.14 -1.06 -12.34
C ILE A 213 -2.58 -2.37 -11.67
N SER A 214 -3.24 -3.28 -12.41
CA SER A 214 -3.72 -4.58 -11.89
C SER A 214 -2.70 -5.71 -12.04
N ASN A 215 -1.49 -5.44 -12.51
CA ASN A 215 -0.46 -6.43 -12.85
C ASN A 215 -0.86 -7.38 -13.99
N HIS A 216 -1.65 -6.90 -14.94
CA HIS A 216 -2.11 -7.66 -16.12
C HIS A 216 -1.91 -6.85 -17.40
N TYR A 217 -1.91 -7.55 -18.53
CA TYR A 217 -2.20 -7.02 -19.85
C TYR A 217 -2.81 -8.11 -20.74
N PHE A 218 -3.58 -7.68 -21.72
CA PHE A 218 -4.34 -8.56 -22.60
C PHE A 218 -4.10 -8.18 -24.06
N ILE A 219 -3.76 -9.18 -24.87
CA ILE A 219 -3.52 -9.00 -26.32
C ILE A 219 -4.75 -9.51 -27.06
N PRO A 220 -5.40 -8.67 -27.88
CA PRO A 220 -6.58 -9.08 -28.62
C PRO A 220 -6.23 -9.93 -29.85
N SER A 221 -7.13 -10.85 -30.21
CA SER A 221 -7.24 -11.39 -31.57
C SER A 221 -8.38 -10.70 -32.35
N SER A 222 -8.49 -10.97 -33.64
CA SER A 222 -9.56 -10.41 -34.46
C SER A 222 -10.93 -10.77 -33.86
N GLY A 223 -11.77 -9.75 -33.65
CA GLY A 223 -13.10 -9.91 -33.08
C GLY A 223 -13.13 -10.18 -31.58
N ALA A 224 -12.02 -9.98 -30.87
CA ALA A 224 -11.95 -10.08 -29.41
C ALA A 224 -13.03 -9.22 -28.73
N TYR A 225 -13.63 -9.74 -27.68
CA TYR A 225 -14.67 -9.03 -26.95
C TYR A 225 -14.58 -9.27 -25.44
N VAL A 226 -15.12 -8.30 -24.70
CA VAL A 226 -15.44 -8.41 -23.28
C VAL A 226 -16.85 -7.89 -23.05
N SER A 227 -17.64 -8.59 -22.26
CA SER A 227 -19.02 -8.21 -21.95
C SER A 227 -19.23 -8.29 -20.44
N LEU A 228 -19.75 -7.21 -19.87
CA LEU A 228 -20.15 -7.10 -18.48
C LEU A 228 -21.66 -6.90 -18.40
N LYS A 229 -22.29 -7.56 -17.42
CA LYS A 229 -23.69 -7.35 -17.10
C LYS A 229 -23.84 -7.25 -15.60
N GLY A 230 -24.57 -6.24 -15.14
CA GLY A 230 -24.87 -6.01 -13.74
C GLY A 230 -25.65 -7.16 -13.11
N GLU A 231 -25.48 -7.39 -11.81
CA GLU A 231 -26.18 -8.40 -11.01
C GLU A 231 -27.27 -7.72 -10.16
N LYS A 232 -28.44 -8.34 -10.11
CA LYS A 232 -29.60 -7.77 -9.37
C LYS A 232 -29.90 -8.43 -8.02
N ARG A 233 -29.32 -9.60 -7.79
CA ARG A 233 -29.70 -10.47 -6.66
C ARG A 233 -28.72 -10.47 -5.51
N PHE A 234 -27.47 -10.07 -5.76
CA PHE A 234 -26.40 -10.16 -4.76
C PHE A 234 -26.29 -8.91 -3.91
N LEU A 235 -26.18 -7.72 -4.53
CA LEU A 235 -26.13 -6.41 -3.89
C LEU A 235 -27.03 -5.42 -4.63
N SER A 236 -27.39 -4.29 -3.99
CA SER A 236 -28.45 -3.40 -4.50
C SER A 236 -27.98 -2.42 -5.57
N HIS A 237 -26.69 -2.03 -5.56
CA HIS A 237 -26.17 -0.92 -6.36
C HIS A 237 -25.29 -1.36 -7.55
N ILE A 238 -25.29 -2.66 -7.87
CA ILE A 238 -24.44 -3.24 -8.93
C ILE A 238 -25.20 -3.73 -10.15
N ASP A 239 -26.52 -3.51 -10.22
CA ASP A 239 -27.35 -3.93 -11.35
C ASP A 239 -27.16 -3.08 -12.58
N THR A 240 -26.80 -1.81 -12.39
CA THR A 240 -26.55 -0.84 -13.46
C THR A 240 -25.34 0.03 -13.11
N CYS A 241 -24.83 0.73 -14.13
CA CYS A 241 -23.87 1.83 -13.99
C CYS A 241 -24.26 2.98 -14.92
N GLU A 242 -23.55 4.10 -14.83
CA GLU A 242 -23.81 5.30 -15.63
C GLU A 242 -22.74 5.51 -16.71
N VAL A 243 -21.54 4.97 -16.49
CA VAL A 243 -20.40 5.06 -17.40
C VAL A 243 -19.74 3.71 -17.52
N SER A 244 -19.44 3.27 -18.74
CA SER A 244 -18.52 2.16 -18.96
C SER A 244 -17.35 2.63 -19.81
N THR A 245 -16.14 2.40 -19.33
CA THR A 245 -14.89 2.84 -19.95
C THR A 245 -14.02 1.64 -20.28
N CYS A 246 -13.50 1.59 -21.51
CA CYS A 246 -12.49 0.62 -21.91
C CYS A 246 -11.11 1.27 -21.88
N TYR A 247 -10.14 0.66 -21.17
CA TYR A 247 -8.75 1.12 -21.03
C TYR A 247 -7.82 0.27 -21.89
N PHE A 248 -6.98 0.93 -22.68
CA PHE A 248 -6.05 0.27 -23.60
C PHE A 248 -4.83 1.16 -23.89
N LEU A 249 -3.82 0.56 -24.51
CA LEU A 249 -2.67 1.23 -25.10
C LEU A 249 -2.53 0.75 -26.54
N THR A 250 -2.29 1.65 -27.47
CA THR A 250 -2.02 1.32 -28.87
C THR A 250 -1.10 2.37 -29.47
N SER A 251 -0.12 1.96 -30.24
CA SER A 251 0.79 2.89 -30.98
C SER A 251 0.34 3.15 -32.41
N ASP A 252 -0.71 2.49 -32.89
CA ASP A 252 -1.32 2.69 -34.21
C ASP A 252 -2.84 2.83 -34.09
N SER A 253 -3.54 2.96 -35.23
CA SER A 253 -4.97 3.12 -35.26
C SER A 253 -5.72 1.86 -34.80
N LEU A 254 -6.70 2.05 -33.94
CA LEU A 254 -7.54 1.00 -33.39
C LEU A 254 -9.01 1.34 -33.59
N ARG A 255 -9.82 0.36 -33.99
CA ARG A 255 -11.29 0.50 -34.05
C ARG A 255 -11.94 -0.43 -33.03
N LEU A 256 -12.75 0.16 -32.17
CA LEU A 256 -13.58 -0.52 -31.17
C LEU A 256 -15.04 -0.27 -31.39
N ALA A 257 -15.91 -1.13 -30.88
CA ALA A 257 -17.34 -0.88 -30.80
C ALA A 257 -17.88 -1.26 -29.43
N ALA A 258 -18.81 -0.47 -28.91
CA ALA A 258 -19.51 -0.74 -27.65
C ALA A 258 -21.01 -0.89 -27.89
N SER A 259 -21.60 -1.99 -27.43
CA SER A 259 -23.06 -2.18 -27.40
C SER A 259 -23.55 -2.12 -25.96
N VAL A 260 -24.49 -1.21 -25.69
CA VAL A 260 -25.12 -1.01 -24.38
C VAL A 260 -26.51 -1.64 -24.39
N ASN A 261 -26.79 -2.46 -23.35
CA ASN A 261 -28.10 -3.12 -23.15
C ASN A 261 -28.59 -3.93 -24.38
N GLY A 262 -27.67 -4.48 -25.19
CA GLY A 262 -27.99 -5.20 -26.41
C GLY A 262 -28.44 -4.33 -27.59
N GLY A 263 -28.29 -3.01 -27.48
CA GLY A 263 -28.57 -2.06 -28.55
C GLY A 263 -27.50 -2.06 -29.65
N GLU A 264 -27.63 -1.12 -30.58
CA GLU A 264 -26.69 -0.95 -31.69
C GLU A 264 -25.29 -0.65 -31.21
N ALA A 265 -24.30 -1.13 -31.95
CA ALA A 265 -22.91 -0.93 -31.65
C ALA A 265 -22.47 0.50 -31.98
N GLN A 266 -22.00 1.23 -31.01
CA GLN A 266 -21.38 2.55 -31.16
C GLN A 266 -19.89 2.36 -31.53
N PRO A 267 -19.45 2.80 -32.73
CA PRO A 267 -18.04 2.68 -33.12
C PRO A 267 -17.16 3.77 -32.51
N PHE A 268 -15.91 3.43 -32.26
CA PHE A 268 -14.85 4.33 -31.83
C PHE A 268 -13.62 4.11 -32.70
N SER A 269 -13.13 5.16 -33.33
CA SER A 269 -11.85 5.17 -34.04
C SER A 269 -10.83 5.96 -33.22
N VAL A 270 -9.71 5.33 -32.84
CA VAL A 270 -8.70 5.90 -31.97
C VAL A 270 -7.38 5.90 -32.71
N GLY A 271 -6.66 7.02 -32.65
CA GLY A 271 -5.29 7.12 -33.13
C GLY A 271 -4.28 6.57 -32.13
N GLY A 272 -3.14 6.11 -32.63
CA GLY A 272 -2.07 5.61 -31.80
C GLY A 272 -1.45 6.68 -30.90
N LYS A 273 -1.12 6.29 -29.66
CA LYS A 273 -0.33 7.06 -28.70
C LYS A 273 0.46 6.08 -27.82
N GLU A 274 1.65 6.46 -27.43
CA GLU A 274 2.48 5.68 -26.49
C GLU A 274 2.05 5.89 -25.02
N GLU A 275 0.77 6.19 -24.79
CA GLU A 275 0.19 6.46 -23.48
C GLU A 275 -1.11 5.66 -23.32
N LEU A 276 -1.47 5.40 -22.06
CA LEU A 276 -2.75 4.83 -21.69
C LEU A 276 -3.89 5.69 -22.27
N GLN A 277 -4.81 5.05 -22.98
CA GLN A 277 -5.97 5.66 -23.57
C GLN A 277 -7.25 5.04 -23.02
N SER A 278 -8.35 5.73 -23.19
CA SER A 278 -9.66 5.22 -22.83
C SER A 278 -10.74 5.78 -23.76
N VAL A 279 -11.80 5.00 -23.95
CA VAL A 279 -13.06 5.43 -24.56
C VAL A 279 -14.22 5.01 -23.66
N SER A 280 -15.29 5.81 -23.66
CA SER A 280 -16.40 5.60 -22.74
C SER A 280 -17.74 5.67 -23.44
N VAL A 281 -18.70 4.89 -22.93
CA VAL A 281 -20.13 5.02 -23.22
C VAL A 281 -20.86 5.46 -21.97
N ASN A 282 -21.91 6.27 -22.14
CA ASN A 282 -22.67 6.88 -21.06
C ASN A 282 -24.14 6.52 -21.16
N GLY A 283 -24.84 6.46 -20.03
CA GLY A 283 -26.26 6.22 -19.93
C GLY A 283 -26.60 5.27 -18.78
N ARG A 284 -27.84 4.79 -18.72
CA ARG A 284 -28.20 3.72 -17.79
C ARG A 284 -27.79 2.37 -18.40
N ILE A 285 -26.68 1.82 -17.91
CA ILE A 285 -26.01 0.65 -18.47
C ILE A 285 -26.23 -0.56 -17.55
N GLY A 286 -27.14 -1.45 -17.93
CA GLY A 286 -27.31 -2.75 -17.24
C GLY A 286 -26.39 -3.82 -17.81
N SER A 287 -25.97 -3.66 -19.07
CA SER A 287 -24.95 -4.50 -19.69
C SER A 287 -24.19 -3.72 -20.75
N VAL A 288 -22.93 -4.07 -20.95
CA VAL A 288 -22.08 -3.49 -21.99
C VAL A 288 -21.24 -4.57 -22.63
N ARG A 289 -21.05 -4.49 -23.93
CA ARG A 289 -20.12 -5.34 -24.68
C ARG A 289 -19.19 -4.48 -25.50
N TRP A 290 -17.91 -4.57 -25.20
CA TRP A 290 -16.83 -3.98 -25.98
C TRP A 290 -16.25 -5.00 -26.94
N LYS A 291 -16.03 -4.63 -28.19
CA LYS A 291 -15.50 -5.50 -29.24
C LYS A 291 -14.40 -4.79 -30.01
N VAL A 292 -13.34 -5.50 -30.33
CA VAL A 292 -12.28 -5.06 -31.25
C VAL A 292 -12.73 -5.35 -32.66
N GLU A 293 -12.92 -4.30 -33.48
CA GLU A 293 -13.36 -4.43 -34.87
C GLU A 293 -12.18 -4.43 -35.85
N GLN A 294 -11.20 -3.54 -35.60
CA GLN A 294 -9.99 -3.51 -36.39
C GLN A 294 -8.79 -3.61 -35.40
N LEU A 295 -7.94 -4.58 -35.65
CA LEU A 295 -6.82 -4.93 -34.80
C LEU A 295 -5.60 -4.09 -35.20
N ASP A 296 -4.95 -3.52 -34.18
CA ASP A 296 -3.56 -3.09 -34.21
C ASP A 296 -2.70 -4.16 -33.51
N SER A 297 -1.59 -4.56 -34.13
CA SER A 297 -0.69 -5.59 -33.61
C SER A 297 0.04 -5.16 -32.32
N THR A 298 0.05 -3.86 -32.00
CA THR A 298 0.67 -3.30 -30.80
C THR A 298 -0.30 -3.10 -29.65
N ALA A 299 -1.61 -3.26 -29.92
CA ALA A 299 -2.66 -2.96 -28.95
C ALA A 299 -2.59 -3.86 -27.71
N LEU A 300 -2.62 -3.24 -26.55
CA LEU A 300 -2.77 -3.87 -25.24
C LEU A 300 -4.05 -3.37 -24.61
N PHE A 301 -4.82 -4.27 -24.05
CA PHE A 301 -6.02 -3.93 -23.30
C PHE A 301 -5.81 -4.24 -21.82
N TYR A 302 -6.53 -3.54 -20.97
CA TYR A 302 -6.36 -3.65 -19.53
C TYR A 302 -7.67 -3.97 -18.82
N ALA A 303 -8.69 -3.14 -19.01
CA ALA A 303 -9.95 -3.29 -18.30
C ALA A 303 -11.13 -2.66 -19.01
N VAL A 304 -12.31 -3.09 -18.56
CA VAL A 304 -13.58 -2.37 -18.77
C VAL A 304 -14.16 -2.03 -17.40
N THR A 305 -14.70 -0.84 -17.25
CA THR A 305 -15.33 -0.44 -15.98
C THR A 305 -16.84 -0.36 -16.09
N MET A 306 -17.49 -0.46 -14.94
CA MET A 306 -18.88 -0.10 -14.70
C MET A 306 -18.90 0.91 -13.54
N ASP A 307 -18.91 2.19 -13.88
CA ASP A 307 -18.75 3.29 -12.93
C ASP A 307 -20.02 4.14 -12.79
N PRO A 308 -20.24 4.79 -11.64
CA PRO A 308 -21.16 5.91 -11.53
C PRO A 308 -20.54 7.19 -12.12
N ARG A 309 -21.31 8.21 -12.35
CA ARG A 309 -20.82 9.57 -12.66
C ARG A 309 -20.38 10.30 -11.40
N GLN A 310 -21.10 10.09 -10.30
CA GLN A 310 -20.86 10.64 -8.98
C GLN A 310 -21.07 9.54 -7.91
N GLY A 311 -20.75 9.84 -6.67
CA GLY A 311 -20.82 8.87 -5.60
C GLY A 311 -19.50 8.14 -5.38
N VAL A 312 -19.55 6.88 -4.95
CA VAL A 312 -18.35 6.11 -4.59
C VAL A 312 -18.25 4.82 -5.41
N VAL A 313 -17.03 4.45 -5.75
CA VAL A 313 -16.70 3.15 -6.34
C VAL A 313 -15.44 2.57 -5.72
N VAL A 314 -15.41 1.25 -5.52
CA VAL A 314 -14.26 0.50 -5.02
C VAL A 314 -13.77 -0.44 -6.13
N ASP A 315 -12.55 -0.21 -6.59
CA ASP A 315 -11.87 -1.09 -7.55
C ASP A 315 -11.12 -2.18 -6.80
N ASN A 316 -11.34 -3.42 -7.21
CA ASN A 316 -10.72 -4.59 -6.63
C ASN A 316 -9.51 -5.02 -7.45
N PHE A 317 -8.31 -4.86 -6.89
CA PHE A 317 -7.04 -5.28 -7.46
C PHE A 317 -6.47 -6.48 -6.71
N SER A 318 -7.24 -7.57 -6.69
CA SER A 318 -6.81 -8.81 -6.04
C SER A 318 -5.84 -9.60 -6.92
N THR A 319 -4.76 -10.09 -6.31
CA THR A 319 -3.83 -11.03 -6.93
C THR A 319 -3.61 -12.20 -5.98
N ARG A 320 -4.21 -13.35 -6.28
CA ARG A 320 -4.07 -14.57 -5.47
C ARG A 320 -2.61 -14.94 -5.27
N GLY A 321 -2.22 -15.27 -4.04
CA GLY A 321 -0.85 -15.66 -3.68
C GLY A 321 0.14 -14.49 -3.57
N SER A 322 -0.32 -13.25 -3.74
CA SER A 322 0.52 -12.06 -3.69
C SER A 322 0.98 -11.72 -2.28
N SER A 323 2.22 -11.25 -2.18
CA SER A 323 2.75 -10.58 -0.98
C SER A 323 2.65 -9.04 -1.06
N GLY A 324 2.19 -8.47 -2.17
CA GLY A 324 2.21 -7.04 -2.45
C GLY A 324 3.49 -6.52 -3.12
N GLN A 325 4.60 -7.25 -3.01
CA GLN A 325 5.90 -6.78 -3.52
C GLN A 325 5.94 -6.58 -5.04
N GLN A 326 5.13 -7.32 -5.80
CA GLN A 326 5.02 -7.17 -7.26
C GLN A 326 4.48 -5.80 -7.70
N LEU A 327 3.80 -5.04 -6.83
CA LEU A 327 3.39 -3.67 -7.13
C LEU A 327 4.59 -2.76 -7.46
N GLY A 328 5.77 -3.08 -6.93
CA GLY A 328 7.03 -2.40 -7.25
C GLY A 328 7.46 -2.53 -8.72
N ASN A 329 6.95 -3.53 -9.44
CA ASN A 329 7.25 -3.75 -10.86
C ASN A 329 6.37 -2.92 -11.81
N ILE A 330 5.29 -2.30 -11.33
CA ILE A 330 4.44 -1.45 -12.17
C ILE A 330 5.23 -0.22 -12.61
N PRO A 331 5.33 0.10 -13.91
CA PRO A 331 6.02 1.30 -14.36
C PRO A 331 5.42 2.57 -13.74
N MET A 332 6.27 3.49 -13.28
CA MET A 332 5.82 4.76 -12.71
C MET A 332 5.00 5.60 -13.71
N SER A 333 5.33 5.51 -15.00
CA SER A 333 4.56 6.15 -16.08
C SER A 333 3.11 5.64 -16.12
N ILE A 334 2.89 4.35 -15.97
CA ILE A 334 1.56 3.74 -15.93
C ILE A 334 0.78 4.20 -14.69
N LEU A 335 1.39 4.18 -13.50
CA LEU A 335 0.74 4.67 -12.28
C LEU A 335 0.27 6.13 -12.43
N ARG A 336 1.16 7.01 -12.97
CA ARG A 336 0.81 8.42 -13.21
C ARG A 336 -0.26 8.60 -14.30
N GLN A 337 -0.27 7.76 -15.32
CA GLN A 337 -1.31 7.78 -16.36
C GLN A 337 -2.66 7.34 -15.79
N TYR A 338 -2.67 6.32 -14.91
CA TYR A 338 -3.88 5.95 -14.18
C TYR A 338 -4.35 7.10 -13.29
N ASN A 339 -3.48 7.80 -12.57
CA ASN A 339 -3.88 8.96 -11.77
C ASN A 339 -4.57 10.06 -12.59
N ARG A 340 -4.15 10.26 -13.85
CA ARG A 340 -4.81 11.24 -14.75
C ARG A 340 -6.17 10.77 -15.27
N LEU A 341 -6.30 9.48 -15.62
CA LEU A 341 -7.50 8.94 -16.27
C LEU A 341 -8.51 8.34 -15.27
N ARG A 342 -8.03 7.88 -14.13
CA ARG A 342 -8.81 7.21 -13.10
C ARG A 342 -8.29 7.60 -11.72
N THR A 343 -8.38 8.89 -11.40
CA THR A 343 -7.93 9.45 -10.10
C THR A 343 -8.49 8.64 -8.93
N TYR A 344 -7.62 8.24 -8.00
CA TYR A 344 -7.99 7.58 -6.75
C TYR A 344 -7.87 8.55 -5.58
N ASP A 345 -8.80 8.44 -4.63
CA ASP A 345 -8.84 9.24 -3.40
C ASP A 345 -8.34 8.44 -2.20
N LEU A 346 -8.43 7.11 -2.28
CA LEU A 346 -7.87 6.18 -1.28
C LEU A 346 -7.22 4.98 -1.96
N ILE A 347 -6.03 4.64 -1.51
CA ILE A 347 -5.32 3.41 -1.88
C ILE A 347 -5.24 2.54 -0.62
N VAL A 348 -5.81 1.35 -0.68
CA VAL A 348 -5.75 0.36 0.39
C VAL A 348 -4.79 -0.76 0.01
N LEU A 349 -3.88 -1.12 0.91
CA LEU A 349 -2.92 -2.20 0.76
C LEU A 349 -3.19 -3.28 1.82
N GLN A 350 -3.81 -4.38 1.43
CA GLN A 350 -4.15 -5.50 2.30
C GLN A 350 -3.42 -6.76 1.87
N TYR A 351 -2.30 -7.03 2.50
CA TYR A 351 -1.46 -8.20 2.25
C TYR A 351 -1.00 -8.83 3.56
N GLY A 352 -0.45 -10.03 3.47
CA GLY A 352 0.16 -10.67 4.64
C GLY A 352 -0.11 -12.16 4.74
N LEU A 353 -1.24 -12.68 4.24
CA LEU A 353 -1.55 -14.11 4.29
C LEU A 353 -0.47 -14.98 3.64
N ASN A 354 0.14 -14.49 2.56
CA ASN A 354 1.18 -15.19 1.82
C ASN A 354 2.60 -14.87 2.32
N VAL A 355 2.70 -14.12 3.42
CA VAL A 355 3.97 -13.70 4.04
C VAL A 355 4.11 -14.31 5.43
N ALA A 356 3.03 -14.34 6.21
CA ALA A 356 3.02 -14.89 7.57
C ALA A 356 3.44 -16.36 7.57
N SER A 357 4.39 -16.71 8.43
CA SER A 357 4.91 -18.08 8.62
C SER A 357 5.33 -18.25 10.08
N ASP A 358 5.16 -19.46 10.62
CA ASP A 358 5.61 -19.81 11.97
C ASP A 358 7.12 -19.76 12.12
N GLU A 359 7.85 -20.07 11.05
CA GLU A 359 9.31 -20.13 11.02
C GLU A 359 9.97 -18.76 10.98
N VAL A 360 9.25 -17.72 10.51
CA VAL A 360 9.81 -16.39 10.33
C VAL A 360 9.71 -15.59 11.61
N MET A 361 10.86 -15.28 12.21
CA MET A 361 10.97 -14.49 13.44
C MET A 361 11.04 -12.99 13.18
N ASN A 362 11.48 -12.58 11.98
CA ASN A 362 11.77 -11.19 11.63
C ASN A 362 11.30 -10.88 10.21
N TYR A 363 10.45 -9.87 10.06
CA TYR A 363 9.88 -9.43 8.78
C TYR A 363 10.49 -8.10 8.28
N THR A 364 11.69 -7.73 8.73
CA THR A 364 12.39 -6.53 8.24
C THR A 364 12.54 -6.55 6.72
N TYR A 365 12.90 -7.70 6.15
CA TYR A 365 13.01 -7.88 4.70
C TYR A 365 11.72 -7.52 3.95
N TYR A 366 10.56 -7.90 4.52
CA TYR A 366 9.25 -7.59 3.94
C TYR A 366 8.92 -6.10 4.07
N LYS A 367 9.12 -5.53 5.26
CA LYS A 367 8.92 -4.11 5.52
C LYS A 367 9.79 -3.26 4.58
N ASP A 368 11.07 -3.57 4.46
CA ASP A 368 12.02 -2.83 3.64
C ASP A 368 11.72 -2.97 2.13
N ALA A 369 11.20 -4.11 1.69
CA ALA A 369 10.75 -4.31 0.32
C ALA A 369 9.45 -3.54 0.00
N MET A 370 8.52 -3.41 0.95
CA MET A 370 7.26 -2.70 0.78
C MET A 370 7.40 -1.18 0.90
N LYS A 371 8.38 -0.69 1.66
CA LYS A 371 8.59 0.76 1.86
C LYS A 371 8.73 1.55 0.56
N PRO A 372 9.63 1.22 -0.38
CA PRO A 372 9.71 1.91 -1.66
C PRO A 372 8.43 1.80 -2.50
N ILE A 373 7.62 0.74 -2.32
CA ILE A 373 6.35 0.57 -3.02
C ILE A 373 5.33 1.59 -2.52
N VAL A 374 5.19 1.74 -1.20
CA VAL A 374 4.32 2.76 -0.60
C VAL A 374 4.74 4.17 -1.05
N GLU A 375 6.03 4.49 -1.02
CA GLU A 375 6.53 5.79 -1.47
C GLU A 375 6.29 6.04 -2.97
N ARG A 376 6.39 5.01 -3.80
CA ARG A 376 6.05 5.10 -5.23
C ARG A 376 4.57 5.39 -5.44
N LEU A 377 3.69 4.75 -4.68
CA LEU A 377 2.24 5.00 -4.75
C LEU A 377 1.91 6.42 -4.31
N LYS A 378 2.45 6.90 -3.20
CA LYS A 378 2.33 8.31 -2.76
C LYS A 378 2.80 9.29 -3.83
N THR A 379 3.92 8.99 -4.49
CA THR A 379 4.47 9.84 -5.57
C THR A 379 3.59 9.82 -6.82
N ALA A 380 2.99 8.69 -7.16
CA ALA A 380 2.15 8.55 -8.35
C ALA A 380 0.75 9.15 -8.14
N PHE A 381 0.23 9.09 -6.91
CA PHE A 381 -1.10 9.54 -6.49
C PHE A 381 -0.99 10.54 -5.32
N PRO A 382 -0.47 11.76 -5.55
CA PRO A 382 -0.12 12.68 -4.47
C PRO A 382 -1.32 13.23 -3.68
N GLU A 383 -2.54 13.11 -4.23
CA GLU A 383 -3.79 13.53 -3.59
C GLU A 383 -4.62 12.33 -3.08
N ALA A 384 -4.04 11.14 -3.05
CA ALA A 384 -4.69 9.96 -2.48
C ALA A 384 -4.20 9.71 -1.06
N SER A 385 -5.12 9.38 -0.17
CA SER A 385 -4.79 8.75 1.11
C SER A 385 -4.28 7.33 0.89
N VAL A 386 -3.38 6.85 1.74
CA VAL A 386 -2.90 5.46 1.72
C VAL A 386 -3.19 4.82 3.06
N LEU A 387 -3.85 3.66 3.02
CA LEU A 387 -4.20 2.85 4.19
C LEU A 387 -3.57 1.45 4.06
N ILE A 388 -2.71 1.09 4.99
CA ILE A 388 -2.25 -0.28 5.16
C ILE A 388 -3.21 -1.01 6.08
N VAL A 389 -3.78 -2.11 5.60
CA VAL A 389 -4.61 -3.02 6.38
C VAL A 389 -3.73 -4.18 6.85
N GLY A 390 -3.57 -4.32 8.16
CA GLY A 390 -2.81 -5.40 8.77
C GLY A 390 -3.38 -6.77 8.38
N VAL A 391 -2.52 -7.79 8.35
CA VAL A 391 -2.95 -9.16 8.07
C VAL A 391 -4.02 -9.60 9.09
N GLY A 392 -5.03 -10.35 8.63
CA GLY A 392 -6.04 -10.95 9.49
C GLY A 392 -5.51 -12.17 10.25
N ASP A 393 -6.37 -12.71 11.12
CA ASP A 393 -6.05 -13.96 11.82
C ASP A 393 -5.91 -15.13 10.83
N ARG A 394 -5.02 -16.03 11.16
CA ARG A 394 -4.78 -17.31 10.49
C ARG A 394 -4.32 -18.32 11.51
N GLU A 395 -4.88 -19.52 11.44
CA GLU A 395 -4.59 -20.54 12.44
C GLU A 395 -3.99 -21.81 11.85
N ASN A 396 -3.09 -22.39 12.65
CA ASN A 396 -2.45 -23.68 12.41
C ASN A 396 -2.72 -24.62 13.56
N LYS A 397 -2.56 -25.92 13.30
CA LYS A 397 -2.43 -26.92 14.37
C LYS A 397 -1.03 -26.87 14.96
N ASP A 398 -0.97 -26.79 16.28
CA ASP A 398 0.29 -26.94 17.00
C ASP A 398 0.75 -28.40 17.10
N GLU A 399 1.84 -28.65 17.83
CA GLU A 399 2.41 -30.00 18.04
C GLU A 399 1.43 -30.96 18.72
N ASN A 400 0.45 -30.47 19.47
CA ASN A 400 -0.59 -31.24 20.13
C ASN A 400 -1.82 -31.44 19.26
N GLY A 401 -1.85 -30.83 18.05
CA GLY A 401 -2.98 -30.86 17.14
C GLY A 401 -4.07 -29.84 17.45
N GLU A 402 -3.84 -28.94 18.40
CA GLU A 402 -4.76 -27.85 18.77
C GLU A 402 -4.60 -26.65 17.82
N LEU A 403 -5.72 -26.07 17.44
CA LEU A 403 -5.75 -24.85 16.61
C LEU A 403 -5.32 -23.65 17.44
N ARG A 404 -4.42 -22.85 16.88
CA ARG A 404 -3.97 -21.58 17.46
C ARG A 404 -3.62 -20.57 16.38
N THR A 405 -3.77 -19.31 16.71
CA THR A 405 -3.28 -18.22 15.86
C THR A 405 -1.79 -18.43 15.55
N MET A 406 -1.45 -18.38 14.28
CA MET A 406 -0.07 -18.50 13.80
C MET A 406 0.80 -17.38 14.40
N PRO A 407 1.86 -17.66 15.16
CA PRO A 407 2.74 -16.64 15.75
C PRO A 407 3.31 -15.65 14.75
N GLY A 408 3.51 -16.08 13.49
CA GLY A 408 3.96 -15.23 12.39
C GLY A 408 3.01 -14.08 12.07
N VAL A 409 1.69 -14.25 12.28
CA VAL A 409 0.68 -13.20 12.09
C VAL A 409 0.95 -12.02 13.01
N LYS A 410 1.04 -12.25 14.32
CA LYS A 410 1.25 -11.19 15.32
C LYS A 410 2.59 -10.47 15.13
N ARG A 411 3.62 -11.22 14.67
CA ARG A 411 4.92 -10.62 14.33
C ARG A 411 4.80 -9.73 13.09
N LEU A 412 4.20 -10.23 12.02
CA LEU A 412 4.04 -9.49 10.76
C LEU A 412 3.28 -8.17 10.96
N ILE A 413 2.20 -8.17 11.75
CA ILE A 413 1.41 -6.97 12.05
C ILE A 413 2.28 -5.84 12.58
N ARG A 414 3.21 -6.12 13.48
CA ARG A 414 4.15 -5.11 14.03
C ARG A 414 5.03 -4.48 12.94
N TYR A 415 5.45 -5.27 11.94
CA TYR A 415 6.24 -4.76 10.82
C TYR A 415 5.38 -3.99 9.81
N GLN A 416 4.12 -4.37 9.63
CA GLN A 416 3.16 -3.61 8.81
C GLN A 416 2.82 -2.26 9.46
N GLN A 417 2.63 -2.23 10.77
CA GLN A 417 2.45 -0.99 11.53
C GLN A 417 3.71 -0.11 11.48
N ALA A 418 4.91 -0.70 11.64
CA ALA A 418 6.17 0.02 11.48
C ALA A 418 6.36 0.57 10.06
N LEU A 419 5.94 -0.19 9.03
CA LEU A 419 5.95 0.29 7.65
C LEU A 419 5.05 1.54 7.48
N ALA A 420 3.84 1.51 8.04
CA ALA A 420 2.92 2.65 8.00
C ALA A 420 3.54 3.87 8.70
N ALA A 421 4.13 3.68 9.88
CA ALA A 421 4.80 4.74 10.63
C ALA A 421 6.01 5.32 9.87
N GLU A 422 6.88 4.47 9.30
CA GLU A 422 8.06 4.91 8.54
C GLU A 422 7.73 5.61 7.21
N THR A 423 6.56 5.34 6.63
CA THR A 423 6.11 5.95 5.37
C THR A 423 5.09 7.06 5.57
N GLY A 424 4.70 7.34 6.84
CA GLY A 424 3.74 8.39 7.17
C GLY A 424 2.36 8.15 6.54
N VAL A 425 1.86 6.90 6.57
CA VAL A 425 0.54 6.53 6.05
C VAL A 425 -0.33 5.95 7.16
N ALA A 426 -1.61 5.77 6.88
CA ALA A 426 -2.55 5.23 7.85
C ALA A 426 -2.43 3.69 7.98
N PHE A 427 -2.75 3.16 9.16
CA PHE A 427 -2.78 1.74 9.45
C PHE A 427 -4.09 1.34 10.13
N TRP A 428 -4.66 0.21 9.73
CA TRP A 428 -5.80 -0.42 10.41
C TRP A 428 -5.48 -1.86 10.76
N ASN A 429 -5.60 -2.19 12.04
CA ASN A 429 -5.32 -3.53 12.55
C ASN A 429 -6.54 -4.44 12.36
N MET A 430 -6.61 -5.11 11.19
CA MET A 430 -7.70 -6.02 10.88
C MET A 430 -7.74 -7.23 11.82
N PHE A 431 -6.58 -7.74 12.27
CA PHE A 431 -6.51 -8.83 13.24
C PHE A 431 -7.29 -8.51 14.52
N GLU A 432 -7.02 -7.37 15.13
CA GLU A 432 -7.74 -6.93 16.34
C GLU A 432 -9.22 -6.67 16.02
N ALA A 433 -9.53 -6.10 14.86
CA ALA A 433 -10.91 -5.85 14.46
C ALA A 433 -11.71 -7.14 14.26
N MET A 434 -11.07 -8.22 13.83
CA MET A 434 -11.69 -9.55 13.72
C MET A 434 -11.99 -10.20 15.08
N GLY A 435 -11.37 -9.71 16.16
CA GLY A 435 -11.49 -10.30 17.52
C GLY A 435 -10.15 -10.77 18.08
N GLY A 436 -9.06 -10.61 17.35
CA GLY A 436 -7.72 -10.98 17.78
C GLY A 436 -7.45 -12.48 17.66
N GLU A 437 -6.74 -13.00 18.66
CA GLU A 437 -6.29 -14.40 18.72
C GLU A 437 -7.49 -15.36 18.80
N GLY A 438 -7.52 -16.36 17.90
CA GLY A 438 -8.59 -17.34 17.83
C GLY A 438 -9.79 -16.91 16.97
N SER A 439 -9.79 -15.70 16.45
CA SER A 439 -10.96 -15.14 15.73
C SER A 439 -11.29 -15.91 14.44
N MET A 440 -10.29 -16.52 13.76
CA MET A 440 -10.56 -17.33 12.60
C MET A 440 -11.28 -18.63 12.94
N VAL A 441 -10.96 -19.29 14.07
CA VAL A 441 -11.70 -20.46 14.58
C VAL A 441 -13.14 -20.06 14.93
N GLU A 442 -13.34 -18.91 15.57
CA GLU A 442 -14.68 -18.40 15.88
C GLU A 442 -15.48 -18.17 14.60
N MET A 443 -14.88 -17.59 13.55
CA MET A 443 -15.53 -17.37 12.26
C MET A 443 -15.88 -18.68 11.53
N VAL A 444 -15.03 -19.72 11.64
CA VAL A 444 -15.31 -21.06 11.10
C VAL A 444 -16.48 -21.70 11.83
N ASN A 445 -16.53 -21.58 13.15
CA ASN A 445 -17.57 -22.19 14.00
C ASN A 445 -18.86 -21.38 14.06
N HIS A 446 -18.84 -20.12 13.60
CA HIS A 446 -20.00 -19.25 13.57
C HIS A 446 -21.14 -19.86 12.73
N LYS A 447 -22.40 -19.59 13.12
CA LYS A 447 -23.56 -20.08 12.38
C LYS A 447 -24.48 -18.93 11.97
N PRO A 448 -24.58 -18.68 10.67
CA PRO A 448 -23.95 -19.39 9.54
C PRO A 448 -22.44 -19.11 9.44
N GLN A 449 -21.66 -20.10 9.00
CA GLN A 449 -20.21 -20.06 8.88
C GLN A 449 -19.70 -18.82 8.11
N MET A 450 -18.62 -18.19 8.61
CA MET A 450 -18.02 -16.99 8.05
C MET A 450 -16.63 -17.22 7.41
N ALA A 451 -15.95 -18.31 7.73
CA ALA A 451 -14.64 -18.67 7.18
C ALA A 451 -14.61 -20.14 6.76
N ASN A 452 -13.62 -20.51 5.96
CA ASN A 452 -13.45 -21.87 5.46
C ASN A 452 -12.73 -22.76 6.49
N TYR A 453 -12.86 -24.07 6.36
CA TYR A 453 -12.21 -25.06 7.25
C TYR A 453 -10.68 -25.14 7.07
N ASP A 454 -10.10 -24.31 6.20
CA ASP A 454 -8.65 -24.12 6.10
C ASP A 454 -8.10 -23.12 7.13
N TYR A 455 -8.99 -22.52 7.94
CA TYR A 455 -8.65 -21.56 9.00
C TYR A 455 -7.77 -20.39 8.51
N THR A 456 -7.93 -20.04 7.23
CA THR A 456 -7.12 -19.02 6.55
C THR A 456 -8.00 -18.08 5.72
N HIS A 457 -8.96 -18.64 4.96
CA HIS A 457 -9.76 -17.86 4.02
C HIS A 457 -11.19 -17.67 4.52
N ILE A 458 -11.64 -16.43 4.45
CA ILE A 458 -13.04 -16.06 4.70
C ILE A 458 -13.93 -16.45 3.51
N ASN A 459 -15.22 -16.56 3.76
CA ASN A 459 -16.25 -16.61 2.72
C ASN A 459 -16.96 -15.24 2.60
N PHE A 460 -17.97 -15.12 1.74
CA PHE A 460 -18.70 -13.85 1.56
C PHE A 460 -19.36 -13.31 2.83
N ARG A 461 -19.78 -14.16 3.77
CA ARG A 461 -20.32 -13.68 5.05
C ARG A 461 -19.23 -13.09 5.95
N GLY A 462 -18.08 -13.73 6.01
CA GLY A 462 -16.93 -13.19 6.72
C GLY A 462 -16.43 -11.90 6.06
N GLY A 463 -16.40 -11.86 4.73
CA GLY A 463 -16.08 -10.65 3.97
C GLY A 463 -17.03 -9.50 4.31
N LYS A 464 -18.34 -9.75 4.34
CA LYS A 464 -19.34 -8.76 4.75
C LYS A 464 -19.14 -8.28 6.18
N HIS A 465 -18.80 -9.19 7.11
CA HIS A 465 -18.55 -8.84 8.51
C HIS A 465 -17.33 -7.89 8.62
N ILE A 466 -16.20 -8.26 8.03
CA ILE A 466 -14.98 -7.45 8.06
C ILE A 466 -15.16 -6.13 7.29
N ALA A 467 -15.85 -6.15 6.15
CA ALA A 467 -16.21 -4.93 5.42
C ALA A 467 -17.03 -3.96 6.27
N GLY A 468 -17.94 -4.48 7.10
CA GLY A 468 -18.71 -3.69 8.07
C GLY A 468 -17.84 -3.01 9.11
N LEU A 469 -16.90 -3.76 9.70
CA LEU A 469 -15.93 -3.20 10.67
C LEU A 469 -15.09 -2.10 10.05
N LEU A 470 -14.55 -2.33 8.85
CA LEU A 470 -13.77 -1.31 8.13
C LEU A 470 -14.62 -0.09 7.77
N PHE A 471 -15.84 -0.30 7.27
CA PHE A 471 -16.76 0.78 6.94
C PHE A 471 -17.07 1.66 8.16
N GLU A 472 -17.42 1.05 9.30
CA GLU A 472 -17.69 1.79 10.53
C GLU A 472 -16.48 2.60 10.99
N THR A 473 -15.29 2.01 10.91
CA THR A 473 -14.03 2.70 11.26
C THR A 473 -13.75 3.88 10.34
N LEU A 474 -13.93 3.70 9.02
CA LEU A 474 -13.78 4.79 8.04
C LEU A 474 -14.79 5.92 8.29
N MET A 475 -16.04 5.59 8.62
CA MET A 475 -17.06 6.61 8.91
C MET A 475 -16.78 7.34 10.21
N TYR A 476 -16.32 6.64 11.23
CA TYR A 476 -15.91 7.28 12.48
C TYR A 476 -14.70 8.19 12.30
N GLY A 477 -13.67 7.75 11.54
CA GLY A 477 -12.53 8.58 11.20
C GLY A 477 -12.92 9.86 10.44
N LYS A 478 -13.87 9.74 9.48
CA LYS A 478 -14.44 10.90 8.79
C LYS A 478 -15.15 11.86 9.76
N GLU A 479 -15.90 11.34 10.72
CA GLU A 479 -16.56 12.17 11.75
C GLU A 479 -15.52 12.91 12.61
N GLN A 480 -14.44 12.25 13.02
CA GLN A 480 -13.35 12.90 13.78
C GLN A 480 -12.66 13.98 12.94
N TYR A 481 -12.40 13.71 11.67
CA TYR A 481 -11.85 14.69 10.72
C TYR A 481 -12.74 15.93 10.62
N GLU A 482 -14.06 15.79 10.47
CA GLU A 482 -15.02 16.90 10.39
C GLU A 482 -15.03 17.73 11.68
N LYS A 483 -15.01 17.09 12.85
CA LYS A 483 -14.92 17.75 14.16
C LYS A 483 -13.61 18.52 14.30
N ARG A 484 -12.49 17.94 13.88
CA ARG A 484 -11.18 18.61 13.89
C ARG A 484 -11.18 19.84 13.00
N LYS A 485 -11.70 19.74 11.77
CA LYS A 485 -11.79 20.89 10.85
C LYS A 485 -12.71 21.98 11.39
N ALA A 486 -13.84 21.67 11.98
CA ALA A 486 -14.69 22.63 12.63
C ALA A 486 -13.96 23.34 13.79
N TYR A 487 -13.26 22.58 14.63
CA TYR A 487 -12.48 23.11 15.73
C TYR A 487 -11.34 24.03 15.27
N GLU A 488 -10.64 23.70 14.17
CA GLU A 488 -9.56 24.51 13.61
C GLU A 488 -10.05 25.86 13.03
N MET A 489 -11.31 25.91 12.57
CA MET A 489 -11.92 27.13 12.00
C MET A 489 -12.49 28.10 13.04
N GLU A 490 -12.79 27.65 14.26
CA GLU A 490 -13.19 28.48 15.40
C GLU A 490 -11.97 29.20 16.03
#